data_3dfd1dc2ccfbb3d6a4fb0a07e8f5393e
#
_entry.id   3dfd1dc2ccfbb3d6a4fb0a07e8f5393e
#
_cell.length_a   1.000
_cell.length_b   1.000
_cell.length_c   1.000
_cell.angle_alpha   90.00
_cell.angle_beta   90.00
_cell.angle_gamma   90.00
#
_symmetry.space_group_name_H-M   'P 1'
#
loop_
_entity.id
_entity.type
_entity.pdbx_description
1 polymer ?
#
loop_
_entity_poly.entity_id
_entity_poly.type
_entity_poly.pdbx_seq_one_letter_code
_entity_poly.pdbx_strand_id
1 'polypeptide(L)'
;AVFRILQEEGYLQVQYGDSPGHGSCQAVAGKIRLEEAAERYGVKRANMEEEVLTSFPDGKTAKEFHFAKGITEADAIINSCKMKTHALEKVTGAVKNVYGFICGARKAAGHVKYPNASVFARALADIHRCADIRLHIMDGITAMEGNGPGSGTPIDMKVLLFSDDPVALDSVFCHMVYLDPQMVPTCVQGQAMEIGTYKEEEIQITEVSVFSQKNSANEVSSETVISRNITMKEMQKKYGNPNFDVDRTGRKKTFLSRYSDFMTRLIRRPVIEKEKCIKCGICVSHCPVPGKAVRFKKGKEQPPVYDYKKCIRCYCCQEMCPKHAIKVK
;
A
#
# COMPACT_ATOMS: atom_id res chain seq x y z
N ALA A 1 0.73 -12.58 -16.21
CA ALA A 1 2.07 -12.29 -16.77
C ALA A 1 3.17 -12.79 -15.83
N VAL A 2 3.27 -12.31 -14.56
CA VAL A 2 4.37 -12.66 -13.63
C VAL A 2 4.51 -14.17 -13.45
N PHE A 3 3.44 -14.91 -13.17
CA PHE A 3 3.48 -16.39 -13.01
C PHE A 3 4.04 -17.09 -14.25
N ARG A 4 3.60 -16.65 -15.44
CA ARG A 4 4.09 -17.21 -16.72
C ARG A 4 5.60 -16.98 -16.88
N ILE A 5 6.05 -15.75 -16.68
CA ILE A 5 7.48 -15.39 -16.82
C ILE A 5 8.33 -16.21 -15.84
N LEU A 6 7.93 -16.31 -14.57
CA LEU A 6 8.69 -17.09 -13.59
C LEU A 6 8.80 -18.58 -13.97
N GLN A 7 7.75 -19.16 -14.55
CA GLN A 7 7.80 -20.54 -15.03
C GLN A 7 8.69 -20.69 -16.25
N GLU A 8 8.60 -19.76 -17.21
CA GLU A 8 9.45 -19.74 -18.42
C GLU A 8 10.93 -19.61 -18.06
N GLU A 9 11.26 -18.86 -16.97
CA GLU A 9 12.61 -18.71 -16.41
C GLU A 9 13.04 -19.87 -15.49
N GLY A 10 12.22 -20.91 -15.34
CA GLY A 10 12.56 -22.13 -14.61
C GLY A 10 12.30 -22.12 -13.10
N TYR A 11 11.58 -21.14 -12.58
CA TYR A 11 11.17 -21.12 -11.17
C TYR A 11 10.00 -22.09 -10.94
N LEU A 12 10.27 -23.22 -10.29
CA LEU A 12 9.29 -24.30 -10.13
C LEU A 12 8.44 -24.20 -8.86
N GLN A 13 8.91 -23.49 -7.83
CA GLN A 13 8.24 -23.38 -6.52
C GLN A 13 7.66 -21.99 -6.29
N VAL A 14 6.95 -21.47 -7.28
CA VAL A 14 6.31 -20.17 -7.16
C VAL A 14 5.05 -20.27 -6.29
N GLN A 15 4.90 -19.36 -5.35
CA GLN A 15 3.70 -19.21 -4.53
C GLN A 15 3.20 -17.77 -4.59
N TYR A 16 1.93 -17.56 -4.27
CA TYR A 16 1.35 -16.22 -4.12
C TYR A 16 0.67 -16.09 -2.77
N GLY A 17 0.63 -14.88 -2.24
CA GLY A 17 -0.06 -14.60 -1.00
C GLY A 17 -0.28 -13.12 -0.76
N ASP A 18 -1.27 -12.83 0.06
CA ASP A 18 -1.51 -11.54 0.69
C ASP A 18 -2.27 -11.78 2.00
N SER A 19 -2.10 -10.91 2.97
CA SER A 19 -2.89 -10.95 4.18
C SER A 19 -3.83 -9.74 4.20
N PRO A 20 -5.13 -9.94 3.92
CA PRO A 20 -6.10 -8.86 3.98
C PRO A 20 -6.34 -8.41 5.42
N GLY A 21 -6.77 -7.16 5.61
CA GLY A 21 -7.15 -6.64 6.93
C GLY A 21 -8.41 -7.30 7.50
N HIS A 22 -9.22 -7.95 6.64
CA HIS A 22 -10.44 -8.65 7.00
C HIS A 22 -10.73 -9.80 6.03
N GLY A 23 -11.16 -10.94 6.56
CA GLY A 23 -11.35 -12.17 5.80
C GLY A 23 -10.06 -12.96 5.64
N SER A 24 -10.13 -14.06 4.91
CA SER A 24 -8.98 -14.90 4.58
C SER A 24 -8.32 -14.49 3.25
N CYS A 25 -7.05 -14.86 3.08
CA CYS A 25 -6.35 -14.71 1.81
C CYS A 25 -7.14 -15.37 0.67
N GLN A 26 -7.65 -16.58 0.89
CA GLN A 26 -8.46 -17.32 -0.08
C GLN A 26 -9.71 -16.56 -0.53
N ALA A 27 -10.48 -16.03 0.41
CA ALA A 27 -11.71 -15.32 0.08
C ALA A 27 -11.47 -14.05 -0.74
N VAL A 28 -10.34 -13.36 -0.50
CA VAL A 28 -9.97 -12.16 -1.25
C VAL A 28 -9.41 -12.54 -2.62
N ALA A 29 -8.52 -13.54 -2.68
CA ALA A 29 -7.93 -14.03 -3.94
C ALA A 29 -9.00 -14.52 -4.93
N GLY A 30 -10.02 -15.24 -4.42
CA GLY A 30 -11.16 -15.67 -5.24
C GLY A 30 -11.96 -14.49 -5.81
N LYS A 31 -12.24 -13.46 -4.98
CA LYS A 31 -12.98 -12.27 -5.44
C LYS A 31 -12.28 -11.50 -6.56
N ILE A 32 -10.97 -11.40 -6.51
CA ILE A 32 -10.16 -10.68 -7.53
C ILE A 32 -9.69 -11.60 -8.65
N ARG A 33 -10.15 -12.85 -8.69
CA ARG A 33 -9.79 -13.89 -9.67
C ARG A 33 -8.29 -14.21 -9.72
N LEU A 34 -7.56 -13.92 -8.63
CA LEU A 34 -6.14 -14.26 -8.53
C LEU A 34 -5.94 -15.77 -8.38
N GLU A 35 -6.84 -16.45 -7.65
CA GLU A 35 -6.84 -17.91 -7.49
C GLU A 35 -6.99 -18.62 -8.84
N GLU A 36 -7.97 -18.20 -9.65
CA GLU A 36 -8.16 -18.72 -11.03
C GLU A 36 -6.91 -18.50 -11.91
N ALA A 37 -6.30 -17.30 -11.80
CA ALA A 37 -5.08 -17.01 -12.55
C ALA A 37 -3.89 -17.85 -12.07
N ALA A 38 -3.79 -18.12 -10.77
CA ALA A 38 -2.73 -18.97 -10.21
C ALA A 38 -2.89 -20.45 -10.60
N GLU A 39 -4.12 -20.97 -10.54
CA GLU A 39 -4.45 -22.34 -10.95
C GLU A 39 -4.05 -22.61 -12.40
N ARG A 40 -4.29 -21.64 -13.31
CA ARG A 40 -3.90 -21.75 -14.74
C ARG A 40 -2.41 -22.02 -14.93
N TYR A 41 -1.57 -21.57 -14.02
CA TYR A 41 -0.12 -21.73 -14.04
C TYR A 41 0.38 -22.71 -12.97
N GLY A 42 -0.49 -23.46 -12.30
CA GLY A 42 -0.11 -24.40 -11.23
C GLY A 42 0.55 -23.73 -10.02
N VAL A 43 0.37 -22.41 -9.83
CA VAL A 43 0.95 -21.65 -8.73
C VAL A 43 0.11 -21.83 -7.47
N LYS A 44 0.74 -22.20 -6.36
CA LYS A 44 0.06 -22.48 -5.09
C LYS A 44 -0.04 -21.22 -4.23
N ARG A 45 -1.05 -21.19 -3.36
CA ARG A 45 -1.17 -20.17 -2.34
C ARG A 45 -0.20 -20.47 -1.18
N ALA A 46 0.55 -19.47 -0.76
CA ALA A 46 1.38 -19.52 0.44
C ALA A 46 0.53 -19.54 1.71
N ASN A 47 1.06 -20.06 2.80
CA ASN A 47 0.41 -20.01 4.10
C ASN A 47 0.49 -18.58 4.69
N MET A 48 -0.61 -17.82 4.53
CA MET A 48 -0.73 -16.44 4.98
C MET A 48 -1.56 -16.31 6.28
N GLU A 49 -2.00 -17.41 6.84
CA GLU A 49 -2.84 -17.48 8.05
C GLU A 49 -2.05 -17.82 9.31
N GLU A 50 -1.04 -18.70 9.23
CA GLU A 50 -0.19 -19.09 10.34
C GLU A 50 0.89 -18.04 10.59
N GLU A 51 1.07 -17.68 11.88
CA GLU A 51 2.06 -16.67 12.29
C GLU A 51 3.38 -17.33 12.71
N VAL A 52 4.49 -16.74 12.30
CA VAL A 52 5.84 -17.08 12.77
C VAL A 52 6.46 -15.83 13.38
N LEU A 53 6.88 -15.94 14.65
CA LEU A 53 7.65 -14.90 15.32
C LEU A 53 9.07 -14.87 14.76
N THR A 54 9.40 -13.78 14.07
CA THR A 54 10.71 -13.55 13.45
C THR A 54 11.46 -12.49 14.23
N SER A 55 12.60 -12.84 14.79
CA SER A 55 13.50 -11.91 15.48
C SER A 55 14.26 -11.06 14.47
N PHE A 56 14.36 -9.76 14.73
CA PHE A 56 15.11 -8.80 13.94
C PHE A 56 15.87 -7.83 14.85
N PRO A 57 16.98 -8.24 15.50
CA PRO A 57 17.75 -7.42 16.45
C PRO A 57 18.22 -6.07 15.85
N ASP A 58 18.51 -6.05 14.55
CA ASP A 58 18.99 -4.85 13.83
C ASP A 58 17.87 -3.86 13.47
N GLY A 59 16.60 -4.17 13.77
CA GLY A 59 15.48 -3.27 13.54
C GLY A 59 15.65 -1.97 14.32
N LYS A 60 15.40 -0.83 13.68
CA LYS A 60 15.51 0.50 14.31
C LYS A 60 14.22 0.87 15.08
N THR A 61 13.07 0.33 14.68
CA THR A 61 11.75 0.60 15.28
C THR A 61 11.09 -0.66 15.82
N ALA A 62 11.23 -1.79 15.11
CA ALA A 62 10.69 -3.08 15.52
C ALA A 62 11.82 -4.14 15.58
N LYS A 63 11.92 -4.82 16.71
CA LYS A 63 12.93 -5.86 16.96
C LYS A 63 12.44 -7.27 16.65
N GLU A 64 11.17 -7.41 16.36
CA GLU A 64 10.51 -8.67 16.05
C GLU A 64 9.24 -8.42 15.23
N PHE A 65 8.89 -9.38 14.40
CA PHE A 65 7.68 -9.38 13.59
C PHE A 65 6.93 -10.71 13.70
N HIS A 66 5.63 -10.67 13.65
CA HIS A 66 4.78 -11.84 13.43
C HIS A 66 4.44 -11.94 11.95
N PHE A 67 5.34 -12.51 11.18
CA PHE A 67 5.12 -12.73 9.75
C PHE A 67 4.17 -13.90 9.50
N ALA A 68 3.45 -13.85 8.38
CA ALA A 68 2.81 -15.02 7.85
C ALA A 68 3.88 -16.07 7.45
N LYS A 69 3.60 -17.34 7.70
CA LYS A 69 4.55 -18.45 7.49
C LYS A 69 5.09 -18.49 6.07
N GLY A 70 4.24 -18.25 5.07
CA GLY A 70 4.68 -18.20 3.67
C GLY A 70 5.73 -17.13 3.37
N ILE A 71 5.83 -16.08 4.18
CA ILE A 71 6.88 -15.07 4.05
C ILE A 71 8.22 -15.59 4.59
N THR A 72 8.20 -16.34 5.70
CA THR A 72 9.42 -16.89 6.33
C THR A 72 9.96 -18.13 5.62
N GLU A 73 9.13 -18.78 4.80
CA GLU A 73 9.50 -19.95 3.99
C GLU A 73 9.98 -19.57 2.58
N ALA A 74 9.84 -18.32 2.17
CA ALA A 74 10.25 -17.85 0.85
C ALA A 74 11.76 -17.58 0.79
N ASP A 75 12.42 -18.10 -0.25
CA ASP A 75 13.83 -17.82 -0.54
C ASP A 75 14.02 -16.39 -1.09
N ALA A 76 13.01 -15.86 -1.79
CA ALA A 76 12.97 -14.50 -2.31
C ALA A 76 11.52 -14.06 -2.55
N ILE A 77 11.27 -12.76 -2.49
CA ILE A 77 9.94 -12.18 -2.59
C ILE A 77 9.89 -11.17 -3.75
N ILE A 78 8.84 -11.27 -4.56
CA ILE A 78 8.42 -10.23 -5.50
C ILE A 78 7.24 -9.50 -4.86
N ASN A 79 7.42 -8.22 -4.57
CA ASN A 79 6.39 -7.38 -3.97
C ASN A 79 5.53 -6.72 -5.05
N SER A 80 4.36 -7.30 -5.33
CA SER A 80 3.40 -6.75 -6.30
C SER A 80 2.38 -5.85 -5.60
N CYS A 81 2.42 -4.55 -5.86
CA CYS A 81 1.57 -3.57 -5.22
C CYS A 81 0.65 -2.85 -6.21
N LYS A 82 -0.43 -2.25 -5.71
CA LYS A 82 -1.34 -1.40 -6.47
C LYS A 82 -1.03 0.07 -6.23
N MET A 83 -0.98 0.86 -7.30
CA MET A 83 -0.90 2.32 -7.23
C MET A 83 -2.19 2.89 -6.65
N LYS A 84 -2.16 3.39 -5.40
CA LYS A 84 -3.37 3.91 -4.73
C LYS A 84 -3.09 4.92 -3.63
N THR A 85 -4.10 5.76 -3.34
CA THR A 85 -4.10 6.67 -2.19
C THR A 85 -4.25 5.94 -0.87
N HIS A 86 -3.86 6.61 0.22
CA HIS A 86 -3.99 6.11 1.58
C HIS A 86 -4.24 7.24 2.59
N ALA A 87 -5.18 7.02 3.52
CA ALA A 87 -5.57 8.04 4.49
C ALA A 87 -4.44 8.42 5.46
N LEU A 88 -3.62 7.45 5.92
CA LEU A 88 -2.52 7.67 6.87
C LEU A 88 -1.21 8.06 6.16
N GLU A 89 -0.83 7.33 5.11
CA GLU A 89 0.46 7.45 4.42
C GLU A 89 0.39 8.27 3.12
N LYS A 90 -0.76 8.92 2.82
CA LYS A 90 -1.10 9.63 1.59
C LYS A 90 -1.21 8.73 0.37
N VAL A 91 -0.21 7.90 0.11
CA VAL A 91 -0.19 6.89 -0.95
C VAL A 91 0.18 5.52 -0.41
N THR A 92 -0.18 4.49 -1.13
CA THR A 92 0.27 3.12 -0.94
C THR A 92 0.95 2.67 -2.21
N GLY A 93 2.19 2.31 -2.09
CA GLY A 93 3.00 1.72 -3.12
C GLY A 93 3.80 0.55 -2.56
N ALA A 94 5.05 0.40 -3.00
CA ALA A 94 5.91 -0.71 -2.62
C ALA A 94 6.24 -0.72 -1.12
N VAL A 95 6.59 0.44 -0.54
CA VAL A 95 7.00 0.51 0.88
C VAL A 95 5.88 0.07 1.81
N LYS A 96 4.64 0.51 1.57
CA LYS A 96 3.53 0.13 2.47
C LYS A 96 2.99 -1.28 2.20
N ASN A 97 3.12 -1.80 0.98
CA ASN A 97 2.50 -3.08 0.61
C ASN A 97 3.00 -4.25 1.47
N VAL A 98 4.26 -4.20 1.93
CA VAL A 98 4.84 -5.24 2.80
C VAL A 98 4.13 -5.39 4.15
N TYR A 99 3.25 -4.48 4.52
CA TYR A 99 2.37 -4.71 5.66
C TYR A 99 1.44 -5.92 5.45
N GLY A 100 1.30 -6.38 4.20
CA GLY A 100 0.71 -7.66 3.82
C GLY A 100 1.41 -8.89 4.39
N PHE A 101 2.68 -8.78 4.80
CA PHE A 101 3.45 -9.86 5.42
C PHE A 101 3.00 -10.18 6.84
N ILE A 102 2.36 -9.21 7.51
CA ILE A 102 1.79 -9.38 8.85
C ILE A 102 0.40 -10.00 8.74
N CYS A 103 0.11 -11.03 9.52
CA CYS A 103 -1.21 -11.66 9.56
C CYS A 103 -2.33 -10.67 9.94
N GLY A 104 -3.49 -10.81 9.31
CA GLY A 104 -4.59 -9.83 9.34
C GLY A 104 -5.02 -9.35 10.70
N ALA A 105 -5.16 -10.27 11.68
CA ALA A 105 -5.58 -9.94 13.04
C ALA A 105 -4.60 -8.99 13.77
N ARG A 106 -3.31 -9.06 13.46
CA ARG A 106 -2.27 -8.23 14.05
C ARG A 106 -2.14 -6.82 13.45
N LYS A 107 -2.67 -6.60 12.26
CA LYS A 107 -2.57 -5.30 11.57
C LYS A 107 -3.18 -4.15 12.40
N ALA A 108 -4.34 -4.40 13.01
CA ALA A 108 -4.99 -3.41 13.86
C ALA A 108 -4.14 -3.07 15.11
N ALA A 109 -3.51 -4.07 15.74
CA ALA A 109 -2.62 -3.88 16.88
C ALA A 109 -1.37 -3.08 16.49
N GLY A 110 -0.83 -3.27 15.28
CA GLY A 110 0.30 -2.51 14.76
C GLY A 110 0.04 -1.01 14.72
N HIS A 111 -1.17 -0.57 14.40
CA HIS A 111 -1.51 0.87 14.43
C HIS A 111 -1.55 1.48 15.84
N VAL A 112 -1.73 0.66 16.88
CA VAL A 112 -1.58 1.12 18.28
C VAL A 112 -0.11 1.16 18.67
N LYS A 113 0.66 0.14 18.29
CA LYS A 113 2.11 0.04 18.54
C LYS A 113 2.87 1.18 17.82
N TYR A 114 2.42 1.59 16.63
CA TYR A 114 3.02 2.62 15.79
C TYR A 114 2.00 3.75 15.54
N PRO A 115 1.79 4.66 16.51
CA PRO A 115 0.59 5.49 16.59
C PRO A 115 0.52 6.66 15.60
N ASN A 116 1.58 6.93 14.84
CA ASN A 116 1.59 7.98 13.83
C ASN A 116 2.27 7.51 12.54
N ALA A 117 1.97 8.19 11.43
CA ALA A 117 2.45 7.83 10.10
C ALA A 117 3.97 7.66 10.02
N SER A 118 4.74 8.55 10.65
CA SER A 118 6.21 8.49 10.60
C SER A 118 6.78 7.26 11.34
N VAL A 119 6.22 6.91 12.50
CA VAL A 119 6.64 5.72 13.26
C VAL A 119 6.17 4.46 12.56
N PHE A 120 4.97 4.47 11.99
CA PHE A 120 4.45 3.36 11.20
C PHE A 120 5.30 3.12 9.95
N ALA A 121 5.65 4.19 9.21
CA ALA A 121 6.53 4.11 8.04
C ALA A 121 7.92 3.53 8.38
N ARG A 122 8.50 3.87 9.55
CA ARG A 122 9.77 3.26 10.02
C ARG A 122 9.62 1.77 10.31
N ALA A 123 8.50 1.34 10.89
CA ALA A 123 8.25 -0.08 11.10
C ALA A 123 8.09 -0.84 9.77
N LEU A 124 7.48 -0.22 8.75
CA LEU A 124 7.42 -0.77 7.39
C LEU A 124 8.82 -0.90 6.77
N ALA A 125 9.68 0.10 6.96
CA ALA A 125 11.07 0.05 6.50
C ALA A 125 11.86 -1.07 7.20
N ASP A 126 11.63 -1.32 8.49
CA ASP A 126 12.22 -2.48 9.19
C ASP A 126 11.73 -3.82 8.61
N ILE A 127 10.47 -3.91 8.13
CA ILE A 127 10.00 -5.11 7.41
C ILE A 127 10.79 -5.32 6.12
N HIS A 128 11.03 -4.26 5.33
CA HIS A 128 11.87 -4.35 4.12
C HIS A 128 13.29 -4.80 4.43
N ARG A 129 13.88 -4.35 5.53
CA ARG A 129 15.24 -4.74 5.94
C ARG A 129 15.31 -6.17 6.48
N CYS A 130 14.19 -6.70 6.98
CA CYS A 130 14.08 -8.04 7.53
C CYS A 130 13.79 -9.11 6.47
N ALA A 131 13.04 -8.76 5.41
CA ALA A 131 12.59 -9.68 4.38
C ALA A 131 13.44 -9.56 3.10
N ASP A 132 13.72 -10.68 2.43
CA ASP A 132 14.46 -10.68 1.16
C ASP A 132 13.56 -10.36 -0.03
N ILE A 133 13.35 -9.08 -0.28
CA ILE A 133 12.53 -8.58 -1.39
C ILE A 133 13.43 -8.19 -2.55
N ARG A 134 13.31 -8.89 -3.68
CA ARG A 134 14.20 -8.73 -4.83
C ARG A 134 13.66 -7.79 -5.91
N LEU A 135 12.33 -7.65 -5.99
CA LEU A 135 11.68 -6.84 -7.01
C LEU A 135 10.37 -6.27 -6.48
N HIS A 136 10.13 -5.02 -6.83
CA HIS A 136 8.85 -4.35 -6.63
C HIS A 136 8.17 -4.09 -7.96
N ILE A 137 6.91 -4.48 -8.08
CA ILE A 137 6.07 -4.25 -9.26
C ILE A 137 4.86 -3.43 -8.83
N MET A 138 4.70 -2.23 -9.39
CA MET A 138 3.52 -1.41 -9.10
C MET A 138 2.58 -1.40 -10.29
N ASP A 139 1.40 -1.95 -10.08
CA ASP A 139 0.31 -1.90 -11.06
C ASP A 139 -0.45 -0.57 -10.95
N GLY A 140 -0.25 0.28 -11.94
CA GLY A 140 -0.96 1.52 -12.20
C GLY A 140 -1.77 1.46 -13.49
N ILE A 141 -2.04 0.28 -14.09
CA ILE A 141 -2.91 0.18 -15.27
C ILE A 141 -4.25 0.84 -14.92
N THR A 142 -4.92 0.33 -13.90
CA THR A 142 -6.03 1.02 -13.23
C THR A 142 -5.63 1.26 -11.78
N ALA A 143 -5.31 2.49 -11.45
CA ALA A 143 -4.95 2.95 -10.11
C ALA A 143 -6.21 3.27 -9.27
N MET A 144 -6.02 3.72 -8.04
CA MET A 144 -7.10 4.21 -7.17
C MET A 144 -6.73 5.57 -6.59
N GLU A 145 -7.64 6.52 -6.67
CA GLU A 145 -7.51 7.87 -6.12
C GLU A 145 -8.54 8.16 -5.02
N GLY A 146 -8.46 9.31 -4.36
CA GLY A 146 -9.45 9.81 -3.41
C GLY A 146 -9.40 9.13 -2.04
N ASN A 147 -10.52 8.58 -1.56
CA ASN A 147 -10.68 8.05 -0.20
C ASN A 147 -10.09 6.62 -0.04
N GLY A 148 -8.85 6.41 -0.49
CA GLY A 148 -8.14 5.12 -0.35
C GLY A 148 -7.81 4.75 1.11
N PRO A 149 -7.38 3.51 1.38
CA PRO A 149 -6.93 2.50 0.41
C PRO A 149 -8.02 1.54 -0.09
N GLY A 150 -9.23 1.54 0.47
CA GLY A 150 -10.30 0.59 0.13
C GLY A 150 -11.58 1.24 -0.41
N SER A 151 -11.69 2.57 -0.32
CA SER A 151 -12.90 3.34 -0.61
C SER A 151 -12.66 4.46 -1.63
N GLY A 152 -11.57 4.39 -2.38
CA GLY A 152 -11.26 5.34 -3.44
C GLY A 152 -11.98 5.04 -4.75
N THR A 153 -11.71 5.86 -5.75
CA THR A 153 -12.27 5.75 -7.10
C THR A 153 -11.22 5.18 -8.04
N PRO A 154 -11.53 4.19 -8.87
CA PRO A 154 -10.63 3.71 -9.91
C PRO A 154 -10.31 4.82 -10.91
N ILE A 155 -9.05 4.88 -11.35
CA ILE A 155 -8.55 5.81 -12.36
C ILE A 155 -7.49 5.14 -13.23
N ASP A 156 -7.55 5.32 -14.53
CA ASP A 156 -6.59 4.75 -15.47
C ASP A 156 -5.32 5.61 -15.51
N MET A 157 -4.22 5.03 -15.04
CA MET A 157 -2.89 5.62 -15.22
C MET A 157 -2.10 4.93 -16.34
N LYS A 158 -2.51 3.71 -16.73
CA LYS A 158 -2.00 2.95 -17.89
C LYS A 158 -0.49 2.69 -17.84
N VAL A 159 0.04 2.48 -16.65
CA VAL A 159 1.46 2.23 -16.42
C VAL A 159 1.69 1.00 -15.55
N LEU A 160 2.86 0.39 -15.76
CA LEU A 160 3.47 -0.56 -14.84
C LEU A 160 4.85 -0.01 -14.47
N LEU A 161 5.18 -0.03 -13.19
CA LEU A 161 6.49 0.39 -12.69
C LEU A 161 7.19 -0.80 -12.05
N PHE A 162 8.51 -0.85 -12.24
CA PHE A 162 9.37 -1.91 -11.72
C PHE A 162 10.61 -1.27 -11.08
N SER A 163 11.05 -1.76 -9.94
CA SER A 163 12.29 -1.33 -9.30
C SER A 163 12.72 -2.36 -8.24
N ASP A 164 14.00 -2.46 -7.98
CA ASP A 164 14.57 -3.08 -6.78
C ASP A 164 14.57 -2.12 -5.57
N ASP A 165 14.44 -0.81 -5.82
CA ASP A 165 14.30 0.23 -4.79
C ASP A 165 12.82 0.58 -4.56
N PRO A 166 12.22 0.21 -3.39
CA PRO A 166 10.82 0.48 -3.09
C PRO A 166 10.53 1.97 -2.91
N VAL A 167 11.50 2.76 -2.46
CA VAL A 167 11.33 4.19 -2.21
C VAL A 167 11.40 4.97 -3.52
N ALA A 168 12.31 4.60 -4.42
CA ALA A 168 12.40 5.16 -5.77
C ALA A 168 11.10 4.90 -6.55
N LEU A 169 10.58 3.69 -6.47
CA LEU A 169 9.29 3.32 -7.08
C LEU A 169 8.14 4.20 -6.57
N ASP A 170 8.03 4.34 -5.25
CA ASP A 170 6.99 5.17 -4.62
C ASP A 170 7.21 6.66 -4.91
N SER A 171 8.47 7.12 -5.04
CA SER A 171 8.82 8.48 -5.44
C SER A 171 8.38 8.79 -6.87
N VAL A 172 8.65 7.91 -7.82
CA VAL A 172 8.18 8.05 -9.21
C VAL A 172 6.66 8.14 -9.25
N PHE A 173 5.95 7.29 -8.51
CA PHE A 173 4.49 7.41 -8.37
C PHE A 173 4.08 8.78 -7.83
N CYS A 174 4.73 9.28 -6.78
CA CYS A 174 4.43 10.60 -6.23
C CYS A 174 4.58 11.70 -7.30
N HIS A 175 5.67 11.71 -8.06
CA HIS A 175 5.89 12.66 -9.14
C HIS A 175 4.82 12.55 -10.23
N MET A 176 4.39 11.33 -10.60
CA MET A 176 3.31 11.11 -11.58
C MET A 176 2.00 11.77 -11.17
N VAL A 177 1.70 11.82 -9.87
CA VAL A 177 0.46 12.41 -9.34
C VAL A 177 0.66 13.82 -8.76
N TYR A 178 1.79 14.46 -9.07
CA TYR A 178 2.13 15.82 -8.62
C TYR A 178 2.08 15.97 -7.08
N LEU A 179 2.51 14.93 -6.38
CA LEU A 179 2.70 14.91 -4.93
C LEU A 179 4.21 14.96 -4.62
N ASP A 180 4.62 15.87 -3.76
CA ASP A 180 6.02 15.94 -3.29
C ASP A 180 6.33 14.72 -2.42
N PRO A 181 7.31 13.86 -2.79
CA PRO A 181 7.70 12.69 -1.99
C PRO A 181 8.11 13.03 -0.55
N GLN A 182 8.61 14.25 -0.30
CA GLN A 182 8.94 14.72 1.04
C GLN A 182 7.71 14.86 1.96
N MET A 183 6.51 14.89 1.40
CA MET A 183 5.25 14.91 2.16
C MET A 183 4.75 13.49 2.49
N VAL A 184 5.38 12.45 1.94
CA VAL A 184 4.95 11.05 2.07
C VAL A 184 5.80 10.36 3.13
N PRO A 185 5.21 9.96 4.26
CA PRO A 185 5.97 9.38 5.38
C PRO A 185 6.77 8.14 4.99
N THR A 186 6.22 7.28 4.12
CA THR A 186 6.91 6.08 3.64
C THR A 186 8.15 6.41 2.81
N CYS A 187 8.14 7.44 1.96
CA CYS A 187 9.31 7.88 1.22
C CYS A 187 10.37 8.47 2.17
N VAL A 188 9.98 9.41 3.03
CA VAL A 188 10.90 10.09 3.95
C VAL A 188 11.56 9.11 4.92
N GLN A 189 10.78 8.21 5.52
CA GLN A 189 11.33 7.25 6.48
C GLN A 189 12.04 6.10 5.76
N GLY A 190 11.63 5.70 4.58
CA GLY A 190 12.31 4.70 3.76
C GLY A 190 13.76 5.13 3.44
N GLN A 191 13.97 6.36 2.99
CA GLN A 191 15.32 6.89 2.78
C GLN A 191 16.11 7.02 4.10
N ALA A 192 15.49 7.52 5.17
CA ALA A 192 16.15 7.65 6.47
C ALA A 192 16.54 6.30 7.10
N MET A 193 15.87 5.22 6.68
CA MET A 193 16.12 3.83 7.10
C MET A 193 16.95 3.04 6.08
N GLU A 194 17.44 3.70 5.02
CA GLU A 194 18.36 3.17 4.01
C GLU A 194 17.79 1.97 3.22
N ILE A 195 16.47 1.99 2.93
CA ILE A 195 15.84 1.00 2.06
C ILE A 195 15.63 1.49 0.62
N GLY A 196 16.12 2.69 0.29
CA GLY A 196 16.06 3.30 -1.02
C GLY A 196 16.06 4.82 -0.95
N THR A 197 15.87 5.49 -2.11
CA THR A 197 15.93 6.94 -2.23
C THR A 197 14.69 7.54 -2.86
N TYR A 198 14.23 8.71 -2.36
CA TYR A 198 13.23 9.51 -3.06
C TYR A 198 13.83 10.72 -3.79
N LYS A 199 15.15 10.92 -3.75
CA LYS A 199 15.80 12.06 -4.39
C LYS A 199 15.86 11.86 -5.90
N GLU A 200 15.34 12.84 -6.63
CA GLU A 200 15.22 12.79 -8.09
C GLU A 200 16.57 12.54 -8.76
N GLU A 201 17.63 13.18 -8.27
CA GLU A 201 18.99 13.10 -8.81
C GLU A 201 19.65 11.72 -8.64
N GLU A 202 19.13 10.90 -7.75
CA GLU A 202 19.60 9.53 -7.47
C GLU A 202 18.75 8.46 -8.19
N ILE A 203 17.63 8.85 -8.84
CA ILE A 203 16.70 7.93 -9.51
C ILE A 203 16.93 7.95 -11.03
N GLN A 204 17.29 6.80 -11.58
CA GLN A 204 17.34 6.60 -13.02
C GLN A 204 16.04 5.97 -13.51
N ILE A 205 15.39 6.59 -14.49
CA ILE A 205 14.14 6.11 -15.08
C ILE A 205 14.40 5.59 -16.48
N THR A 206 14.10 4.33 -16.73
CA THR A 206 14.11 3.73 -18.06
C THR A 206 12.68 3.52 -18.53
N GLU A 207 12.30 4.21 -19.58
CA GLU A 207 11.05 3.98 -20.30
C GLU A 207 11.19 2.77 -21.21
N VAL A 208 10.26 1.80 -21.08
CA VAL A 208 10.19 0.62 -21.95
C VAL A 208 8.89 0.67 -22.75
N SER A 209 9.02 0.58 -24.06
CA SER A 209 7.88 0.51 -24.98
C SER A 209 7.95 -0.79 -25.79
N VAL A 210 6.82 -1.48 -25.86
CA VAL A 210 6.69 -2.73 -26.63
C VAL A 210 5.78 -2.45 -27.82
N PHE A 211 6.28 -2.69 -29.01
CA PHE A 211 5.55 -2.56 -30.26
C PHE A 211 5.30 -3.97 -30.84
N SER A 212 4.05 -4.40 -30.87
CA SER A 212 3.66 -5.68 -31.44
C SER A 212 3.16 -5.47 -32.86
N GLN A 213 3.75 -6.17 -33.81
CA GLN A 213 3.21 -6.28 -35.15
C GLN A 213 2.25 -7.50 -35.21
N LYS A 214 1.12 -7.31 -35.86
CA LYS A 214 0.13 -8.38 -36.06
C LYS A 214 0.13 -8.83 -37.51
N ASN A 215 -0.01 -10.14 -37.72
CA ASN A 215 -0.21 -10.70 -39.04
C ASN A 215 -1.65 -10.50 -39.56
N SER A 216 -1.95 -10.94 -40.77
CA SER A 216 -3.29 -10.85 -41.35
C SER A 216 -4.37 -11.63 -40.60
N ALA A 217 -3.98 -12.58 -39.73
CA ALA A 217 -4.87 -13.29 -38.82
C ALA A 217 -5.04 -12.63 -37.46
N ASN A 218 -4.51 -11.42 -37.29
CA ASN A 218 -4.55 -10.63 -36.04
C ASN A 218 -3.71 -11.21 -34.89
N GLU A 219 -2.80 -12.16 -35.18
CA GLU A 219 -1.87 -12.76 -34.26
C GLU A 219 -0.58 -11.94 -34.20
N VAL A 220 0.06 -11.86 -33.02
CA VAL A 220 1.34 -11.17 -32.84
C VAL A 220 2.42 -11.94 -33.59
N SER A 221 2.97 -11.31 -34.66
CA SER A 221 4.00 -11.90 -35.51
C SER A 221 5.42 -11.51 -35.09
N SER A 222 5.58 -10.35 -34.46
CA SER A 222 6.85 -9.90 -33.88
C SER A 222 6.61 -8.86 -32.80
N GLU A 223 7.54 -8.77 -31.85
CA GLU A 223 7.58 -7.71 -30.83
C GLU A 223 8.94 -6.99 -30.91
N THR A 224 8.89 -5.68 -30.89
CA THR A 224 10.08 -4.83 -30.77
C THR A 224 10.03 -4.12 -29.43
N VAL A 225 11.05 -4.31 -28.62
CA VAL A 225 11.21 -3.63 -27.33
C VAL A 225 12.20 -2.48 -27.50
N ILE A 226 11.76 -1.27 -27.17
CA ILE A 226 12.59 -0.08 -27.15
C ILE A 226 12.67 0.42 -25.72
N SER A 227 13.90 0.61 -25.24
CA SER A 227 14.15 1.21 -23.93
C SER A 227 14.99 2.49 -24.09
N ARG A 228 14.66 3.51 -23.31
CA ARG A 228 15.42 4.75 -23.25
C ARG A 228 15.38 5.35 -21.85
N ASN A 229 16.45 5.99 -21.44
CA ASN A 229 16.47 6.77 -20.22
C ASN A 229 15.69 8.07 -20.44
N ILE A 230 14.85 8.41 -19.47
CA ILE A 230 14.08 9.66 -19.43
C ILE A 230 14.27 10.35 -18.09
N THR A 231 14.15 11.66 -18.10
CA THR A 231 14.17 12.47 -16.88
C THR A 231 12.84 12.35 -16.12
N MET A 232 12.85 12.66 -14.82
CA MET A 232 11.63 12.73 -13.99
C MET A 232 10.61 13.69 -14.61
N LYS A 233 11.09 14.82 -15.15
CA LYS A 233 10.24 15.83 -15.81
C LYS A 233 9.58 15.30 -17.09
N GLU A 234 10.32 14.55 -17.92
CA GLU A 234 9.75 13.91 -19.11
C GLU A 234 8.74 12.84 -18.74
N MET A 235 9.05 12.01 -17.74
CA MET A 235 8.13 11.02 -17.19
C MET A 235 6.84 11.68 -16.68
N GLN A 236 6.95 12.72 -15.86
CA GLN A 236 5.81 13.45 -15.31
C GLN A 236 4.96 14.09 -16.41
N LYS A 237 5.58 14.68 -17.43
CA LYS A 237 4.89 15.29 -18.58
C LYS A 237 4.12 14.25 -19.40
N LYS A 238 4.70 13.06 -19.60
CA LYS A 238 4.13 12.02 -20.48
C LYS A 238 3.07 11.16 -19.78
N TYR A 239 3.31 10.80 -18.52
CA TYR A 239 2.52 9.82 -17.76
C TYR A 239 1.84 10.40 -16.52
N GLY A 240 2.11 11.67 -16.19
CA GLY A 240 1.58 12.31 -15.00
C GLY A 240 0.12 12.71 -15.13
N ASN A 241 -0.58 12.72 -13.99
CA ASN A 241 -1.95 13.19 -13.86
C ASN A 241 -2.05 14.25 -12.75
N PRO A 242 -2.07 15.56 -13.09
CA PRO A 242 -2.17 16.63 -12.10
C PRO A 242 -3.53 16.66 -11.38
N ASN A 243 -4.57 16.06 -11.98
CA ASN A 243 -5.92 16.00 -11.44
C ASN A 243 -6.16 14.77 -10.56
N PHE A 244 -5.15 13.91 -10.38
CA PHE A 244 -5.27 12.76 -9.49
C PHE A 244 -5.65 13.22 -8.08
N ASP A 245 -6.76 12.70 -7.53
CA ASP A 245 -7.28 13.09 -6.23
C ASP A 245 -6.44 12.47 -5.09
N VAL A 246 -5.40 13.20 -4.68
CA VAL A 246 -4.51 12.83 -3.56
C VAL A 246 -4.34 13.99 -2.60
N ASP A 247 -4.15 13.69 -1.33
CA ASP A 247 -3.89 14.70 -0.31
C ASP A 247 -2.49 15.34 -0.49
N ARG A 248 -2.45 16.52 -1.10
CA ARG A 248 -1.24 17.34 -1.27
C ARG A 248 -1.03 18.33 -0.12
N THR A 249 -1.87 18.26 0.93
CA THR A 249 -1.69 19.11 2.11
C THR A 249 -0.54 18.58 2.95
N GLY A 250 0.40 19.39 3.30
CA GLY A 250 1.54 19.04 4.13
C GLY A 250 2.34 20.27 4.49
N ARG A 251 2.84 20.34 5.71
CA ARG A 251 3.80 21.36 6.10
C ARG A 251 5.20 20.85 5.79
N LYS A 252 5.95 21.59 4.95
CA LYS A 252 7.41 21.52 5.00
C LYS A 252 7.81 21.75 6.47
N LYS A 253 8.64 20.87 7.03
CA LYS A 253 9.15 21.02 8.40
C LYS A 253 9.89 22.35 8.50
N THR A 254 9.23 23.38 8.97
CA THR A 254 9.87 24.62 9.41
C THR A 254 10.24 24.49 10.88
N PHE A 255 11.29 25.18 11.32
CA PHE A 255 11.81 25.17 12.69
C PHE A 255 10.74 25.43 13.78
N LEU A 256 9.65 26.11 13.43
CA LEU A 256 8.50 26.40 14.28
C LEU A 256 7.56 25.20 14.54
N SER A 257 7.76 24.06 13.88
CA SER A 257 6.87 22.87 14.06
C SER A 257 7.05 22.14 15.40
N ARG A 258 8.03 22.54 16.23
CA ARG A 258 8.25 21.97 17.59
C ARG A 258 7.16 22.32 18.61
N TYR A 259 6.32 23.31 18.31
CA TYR A 259 5.19 23.71 19.17
C TYR A 259 3.84 23.10 18.79
N SER A 260 3.83 21.93 18.17
CA SER A 260 2.69 21.45 17.41
C SER A 260 1.68 20.55 18.14
N ASP A 261 1.75 20.35 19.45
CA ASP A 261 0.69 19.61 20.16
C ASP A 261 -0.68 20.31 20.10
N PHE A 262 -0.67 21.64 19.96
CA PHE A 262 -1.89 22.42 19.71
C PHE A 262 -2.46 22.20 18.29
N MET A 263 -1.63 21.77 17.34
CA MET A 263 -2.00 21.56 15.93
C MET A 263 -2.65 20.20 15.65
N THR A 264 -2.72 19.29 16.63
CA THR A 264 -3.42 18.00 16.47
C THR A 264 -4.92 18.16 16.14
N ARG A 265 -5.50 19.31 16.43
CA ARG A 265 -6.88 19.66 16.08
C ARG A 265 -7.09 19.85 14.56
N LEU A 266 -6.03 20.11 13.80
CA LEU A 266 -6.07 20.28 12.34
C LEU A 266 -5.77 18.98 11.56
N ILE A 267 -5.47 17.89 12.26
CA ILE A 267 -5.25 16.60 11.62
C ILE A 267 -6.61 16.07 11.12
N ARG A 268 -6.66 15.64 9.87
CA ARG A 268 -7.82 15.02 9.25
C ARG A 268 -8.39 13.91 10.15
N ARG A 269 -9.69 13.82 10.23
CA ARG A 269 -10.40 12.88 11.11
C ARG A 269 -11.43 12.03 10.36
N PRO A 270 -11.69 10.79 10.79
CA PRO A 270 -12.73 9.97 10.19
C PRO A 270 -14.10 10.54 10.54
N VAL A 271 -15.00 10.63 9.55
CA VAL A 271 -16.38 11.11 9.69
C VAL A 271 -17.32 10.12 9.03
N ILE A 272 -18.39 9.72 9.71
CA ILE A 272 -19.40 8.80 9.17
C ILE A 272 -20.45 9.59 8.38
N GLU A 273 -20.64 9.22 7.11
CA GLU A 273 -21.76 9.67 6.29
C GLU A 273 -23.00 8.84 6.69
N LYS A 274 -23.92 9.48 7.38
CA LYS A 274 -25.05 8.79 8.02
C LYS A 274 -25.97 8.07 7.02
N GLU A 275 -26.10 8.66 5.85
CA GLU A 275 -26.96 8.19 4.74
C GLU A 275 -26.44 6.87 4.15
N LYS A 276 -25.13 6.66 4.19
CA LYS A 276 -24.47 5.43 3.69
C LYS A 276 -24.29 4.37 4.76
N CYS A 277 -24.43 4.75 6.04
CA CYS A 277 -24.11 3.86 7.16
C CYS A 277 -25.19 2.82 7.39
N ILE A 278 -24.91 1.54 7.14
CA ILE A 278 -25.80 0.40 7.42
C ILE A 278 -25.75 -0.09 8.88
N LYS A 279 -25.02 0.60 9.75
CA LYS A 279 -24.95 0.31 11.21
C LYS A 279 -24.44 -1.10 11.54
N CYS A 280 -23.63 -1.71 10.67
CA CYS A 280 -23.12 -3.09 10.85
C CYS A 280 -22.18 -3.25 12.05
N GLY A 281 -21.55 -2.17 12.53
CA GLY A 281 -20.64 -2.19 13.68
C GLY A 281 -19.22 -2.62 13.39
N ILE A 282 -18.84 -2.93 12.12
CA ILE A 282 -17.48 -3.35 11.74
C ILE A 282 -16.44 -2.31 12.18
N CYS A 283 -16.72 -1.01 11.96
CA CYS A 283 -15.82 0.06 12.41
C CYS A 283 -15.62 0.09 13.94
N VAL A 284 -16.62 -0.35 14.70
CA VAL A 284 -16.54 -0.47 16.18
C VAL A 284 -15.66 -1.66 16.56
N SER A 285 -15.92 -2.84 15.98
CA SER A 285 -15.16 -4.07 16.31
C SER A 285 -13.69 -3.94 15.94
N HIS A 286 -13.36 -3.31 14.78
CA HIS A 286 -11.99 -3.13 14.28
C HIS A 286 -11.28 -1.89 14.82
N CYS A 287 -11.92 -1.09 15.68
CA CYS A 287 -11.20 0.02 16.32
C CYS A 287 -10.14 -0.55 17.28
N PRO A 288 -8.82 -0.29 17.05
CA PRO A 288 -7.76 -0.89 17.85
C PRO A 288 -7.60 -0.23 19.22
N VAL A 289 -8.18 0.97 19.41
CA VAL A 289 -8.02 1.74 20.64
C VAL A 289 -8.70 1.03 21.82
N PRO A 290 -8.01 0.82 22.97
CA PRO A 290 -8.65 0.31 24.18
C PRO A 290 -9.87 1.15 24.56
N GLY A 291 -10.98 0.48 24.84
CA GLY A 291 -12.28 1.13 25.13
C GLY A 291 -12.93 1.81 23.92
N LYS A 292 -12.44 1.53 22.70
CA LYS A 292 -12.97 1.95 21.40
C LYS A 292 -13.21 3.46 21.27
N ALA A 293 -12.57 4.09 20.29
CA ALA A 293 -12.78 5.49 19.95
C ALA A 293 -14.05 5.72 19.11
N VAL A 294 -14.66 4.67 18.59
CA VAL A 294 -15.93 4.68 17.85
C VAL A 294 -16.88 3.69 18.50
N ARG A 295 -18.12 4.11 18.78
CA ARG A 295 -19.11 3.30 19.51
C ARG A 295 -20.53 3.71 19.19
N PHE A 296 -21.48 2.80 19.38
CA PHE A 296 -22.90 3.13 19.42
C PHE A 296 -23.24 3.82 20.75
N LYS A 297 -24.03 4.91 20.71
CA LYS A 297 -24.48 5.59 21.94
C LYS A 297 -25.69 4.88 22.59
N LYS A 298 -26.66 4.48 21.76
CA LYS A 298 -27.92 3.85 22.20
C LYS A 298 -28.27 2.77 21.16
N GLY A 299 -27.77 1.53 21.38
CA GLY A 299 -28.03 0.43 20.45
C GLY A 299 -27.58 0.71 19.00
N LYS A 300 -28.05 -0.12 18.06
CA LYS A 300 -27.72 0.01 16.62
C LYS A 300 -28.76 0.78 15.79
N GLU A 301 -29.64 1.55 16.43
CA GLU A 301 -30.66 2.35 15.72
C GLU A 301 -30.07 3.52 14.98
N GLN A 302 -28.97 4.06 15.47
CA GLN A 302 -28.24 5.18 14.87
C GLN A 302 -26.82 4.79 14.50
N PRO A 303 -26.18 5.48 13.52
CA PRO A 303 -24.77 5.29 13.21
C PRO A 303 -23.88 5.48 14.45
N PRO A 304 -22.75 4.75 14.52
CA PRO A 304 -21.77 4.94 15.59
C PRO A 304 -21.23 6.38 15.60
N VAL A 305 -20.73 6.80 16.75
CA VAL A 305 -20.13 8.13 16.94
C VAL A 305 -18.69 8.00 17.40
N TYR A 306 -17.86 8.98 17.02
CA TYR A 306 -16.47 9.05 17.42
C TYR A 306 -16.27 9.83 18.72
N ASP A 307 -15.40 9.32 19.58
CA ASP A 307 -14.71 10.07 20.62
C ASP A 307 -13.34 10.50 20.05
N TYR A 308 -13.28 11.71 19.53
CA TYR A 308 -12.03 12.21 18.91
C TYR A 308 -10.90 12.49 19.91
N LYS A 309 -11.18 12.51 21.23
CA LYS A 309 -10.14 12.58 22.26
C LYS A 309 -9.38 11.27 22.40
N LYS A 310 -10.05 10.14 22.15
CA LYS A 310 -9.46 8.79 22.14
C LYS A 310 -8.95 8.36 20.78
N CYS A 311 -9.45 8.96 19.69
CA CYS A 311 -9.16 8.54 18.33
C CYS A 311 -7.71 8.86 17.94
N ILE A 312 -6.90 7.82 17.71
CA ILE A 312 -5.51 7.90 17.24
C ILE A 312 -5.38 8.19 15.74
N ARG A 313 -6.49 8.31 15.02
CA ARG A 313 -6.53 8.59 13.57
C ARG A 313 -5.77 7.58 12.70
N CYS A 314 -5.80 6.31 13.07
CA CYS A 314 -5.24 5.22 12.29
C CYS A 314 -6.05 4.88 11.02
N TYR A 315 -7.29 5.35 10.96
CA TYR A 315 -8.25 5.14 9.86
C TYR A 315 -8.66 3.69 9.58
N CYS A 316 -8.31 2.72 10.40
CA CYS A 316 -8.76 1.33 10.26
C CYS A 316 -10.29 1.21 10.10
N CYS A 317 -11.06 2.06 10.78
CA CYS A 317 -12.52 2.10 10.64
C CYS A 317 -12.98 2.51 9.24
N GLN A 318 -12.23 3.36 8.55
CA GLN A 318 -12.50 3.79 7.19
C GLN A 318 -12.16 2.67 6.21
N GLU A 319 -10.99 2.04 6.37
CA GLU A 319 -10.54 0.92 5.52
C GLU A 319 -11.52 -0.27 5.58
N MET A 320 -12.07 -0.55 6.76
CA MET A 320 -12.92 -1.71 7.01
C MET A 320 -14.40 -1.47 6.71
N CYS A 321 -14.81 -0.26 6.29
CA CYS A 321 -16.22 0.06 6.07
C CYS A 321 -16.75 -0.54 4.77
N PRO A 322 -17.64 -1.56 4.77
CA PRO A 322 -18.08 -2.25 3.56
C PRO A 322 -19.00 -1.40 2.66
N LYS A 323 -19.50 -0.28 3.19
CA LYS A 323 -20.34 0.68 2.44
C LYS A 323 -19.64 1.99 2.16
N HIS A 324 -18.32 2.05 2.41
CA HIS A 324 -17.52 3.25 2.18
C HIS A 324 -18.12 4.52 2.83
N ALA A 325 -18.83 4.31 3.96
CA ALA A 325 -19.56 5.35 4.67
C ALA A 325 -18.68 6.24 5.55
N ILE A 326 -17.37 6.01 5.58
CA ILE A 326 -16.44 6.78 6.42
C ILE A 326 -15.48 7.53 5.50
N LYS A 327 -15.49 8.86 5.62
CA LYS A 327 -14.55 9.75 4.93
C LYS A 327 -13.55 10.35 5.89
N VAL A 328 -12.37 10.65 5.41
CA VAL A 328 -11.33 11.37 6.15
C VAL A 328 -11.37 12.84 5.72
N LYS A 329 -11.77 13.71 6.64
CA LYS A 329 -11.96 15.15 6.42
C LYS A 329 -11.01 15.94 7.31
#